data_2de191071d913871c2c334e5a216bcf7
#
_entry.id   2de191071d913871c2c334e5a216bcf7
#
_cell.length_a   1.000
_cell.length_b   1.000
_cell.length_c   1.000
_cell.angle_alpha   90.00
_cell.angle_beta   90.00
_cell.angle_gamma   90.00
#
_symmetry.space_group_name_H-M   'P 1'
#
loop_
_entity.id
_entity.type
_entity.pdbx_description
1 polymer ?
#
loop_
_entity_poly.entity_id
_entity_poly.type
_entity_poly.pdbx_seq_one_letter_code
_entity_poly.pdbx_strand_id
1 'polypeptide(L)'
;MNQTMGGYSPKELTIGTESQEKLLHGIEMISSAVKSTLGPMGQTVIIESPHHTHGLTVTKDGVTVAKSYDMDDPVGNLAVKMMKEASSRTATAAGDGTTTAIVLTEALVKEGMDRITGDINKTDVLRYLASETELLVRD
;
A
#
# COMPACT_ATOMS: atom_id res chain seq x y z
N MET A 1 -2.24 -36.74 -9.56
CA MET A 1 -0.82 -36.48 -9.17
C MET A 1 -0.19 -35.61 -10.23
N ASN A 2 -0.25 -34.27 -10.09
CA ASN A 2 0.52 -33.35 -10.92
C ASN A 2 1.64 -32.82 -10.05
N GLN A 3 2.83 -33.36 -10.28
CA GLN A 3 4.07 -32.77 -9.80
C GLN A 3 4.28 -31.48 -10.61
N THR A 4 4.05 -30.34 -9.99
CA THR A 4 4.56 -29.07 -10.48
C THR A 4 6.09 -29.11 -10.35
N MET A 5 6.75 -29.49 -11.44
CA MET A 5 8.16 -29.16 -11.64
C MET A 5 8.34 -27.68 -11.35
N GLY A 6 9.42 -27.31 -10.67
CA GLY A 6 9.80 -25.91 -10.42
C GLY A 6 9.88 -25.12 -11.73
N GLY A 7 8.73 -24.71 -12.23
CA GLY A 7 8.56 -24.05 -13.50
C GLY A 7 8.99 -22.60 -13.37
N TYR A 8 9.90 -22.18 -14.27
CA TYR A 8 10.13 -20.79 -14.59
C TYR A 8 8.79 -20.09 -14.84
N SER A 9 8.38 -19.26 -13.88
CA SER A 9 7.24 -18.38 -14.08
C SER A 9 7.72 -17.16 -14.87
N PRO A 10 7.25 -16.96 -16.11
CA PRO A 10 7.63 -15.79 -16.89
C PRO A 10 7.26 -14.53 -16.10
N LYS A 11 8.19 -13.57 -16.03
CA LYS A 11 7.93 -12.28 -15.38
C LYS A 11 7.07 -11.43 -16.31
N GLU A 12 5.99 -10.94 -15.81
CA GLU A 12 5.18 -9.93 -16.50
C GLU A 12 5.97 -8.61 -16.51
N LEU A 13 6.10 -8.01 -17.70
CA LEU A 13 6.73 -6.72 -17.88
C LEU A 13 5.67 -5.71 -18.31
N THR A 14 5.31 -4.81 -17.42
CA THR A 14 4.37 -3.72 -17.68
C THR A 14 5.12 -2.39 -17.66
N ILE A 15 4.90 -1.53 -18.66
CA ILE A 15 5.67 -0.30 -18.86
C ILE A 15 4.73 0.88 -19.10
N GLY A 16 5.17 2.08 -18.69
CA GLY A 16 4.48 3.33 -18.99
C GLY A 16 3.22 3.55 -18.16
N THR A 17 2.22 4.16 -18.77
CA THR A 17 0.99 4.62 -18.10
C THR A 17 0.20 3.47 -17.50
N GLU A 18 0.11 2.35 -18.19
CA GLU A 18 -0.59 1.16 -17.69
C GLU A 18 0.00 0.66 -16.37
N SER A 19 1.34 0.63 -16.26
CA SER A 19 2.00 0.27 -15.01
C SER A 19 1.68 1.25 -13.87
N GLN A 20 1.65 2.55 -14.17
CA GLN A 20 1.32 3.58 -13.19
C GLN A 20 -0.12 3.46 -12.70
N GLU A 21 -1.06 3.23 -13.60
CA GLU A 21 -2.48 3.04 -13.26
C GLU A 21 -2.69 1.81 -12.36
N LYS A 22 -2.06 0.68 -12.69
CA LYS A 22 -2.14 -0.54 -11.88
C LYS A 22 -1.53 -0.35 -10.48
N LEU A 23 -0.38 0.32 -10.39
CA LEU A 23 0.26 0.63 -9.11
C LEU A 23 -0.62 1.57 -8.27
N LEU A 24 -1.15 2.63 -8.87
CA LEU A 24 -2.04 3.57 -8.20
C LEU A 24 -3.31 2.87 -7.70
N HIS A 25 -3.91 2.03 -8.54
CA HIS A 25 -5.07 1.23 -8.15
C HIS A 25 -4.76 0.34 -6.94
N GLY A 26 -3.60 -0.31 -6.90
CA GLY A 26 -3.17 -1.11 -5.74
C GLY A 26 -3.05 -0.28 -4.46
N ILE A 27 -2.47 0.91 -4.56
CA ILE A 27 -2.37 1.86 -3.43
C ILE A 27 -3.76 2.28 -2.94
N GLU A 28 -4.67 2.63 -3.85
CA GLU A 28 -6.03 3.06 -3.52
C GLU A 28 -6.83 1.96 -2.82
N MET A 29 -6.73 0.75 -3.31
CA MET A 29 -7.49 -0.38 -2.78
C MET A 29 -7.08 -0.72 -1.35
N ILE A 30 -5.79 -0.87 -1.07
CA ILE A 30 -5.33 -1.13 0.31
C ILE A 30 -5.64 0.04 1.23
N SER A 31 -5.47 1.28 0.76
CA SER A 31 -5.75 2.48 1.56
C SER A 31 -7.24 2.61 1.87
N SER A 32 -8.11 2.32 0.91
CA SER A 32 -9.57 2.33 1.11
C SER A 32 -9.99 1.32 2.17
N ALA A 33 -9.46 0.09 2.09
CA ALA A 33 -9.73 -0.95 3.07
C ALA A 33 -9.32 -0.52 4.50
N VAL A 34 -8.13 0.08 4.64
CA VAL A 34 -7.60 0.55 5.91
C VAL A 34 -8.35 1.79 6.42
N LYS A 35 -8.66 2.76 5.56
CA LYS A 35 -9.44 3.96 5.90
C LYS A 35 -10.81 3.61 6.47
N SER A 36 -11.44 2.53 5.99
CA SER A 36 -12.74 2.10 6.47
C SER A 36 -12.75 1.78 7.97
N THR A 37 -11.60 1.46 8.56
CA THR A 37 -11.46 1.15 9.98
C THR A 37 -11.13 2.35 10.87
N LEU A 38 -10.85 3.53 10.26
CA LEU A 38 -10.39 4.71 10.99
C LEU A 38 -11.51 5.45 11.73
N GLY A 39 -11.14 5.96 12.89
CA GLY A 39 -11.93 6.91 13.66
C GLY A 39 -13.14 6.30 14.36
N PRO A 40 -13.98 7.17 15.00
CA PRO A 40 -15.11 6.71 15.81
C PRO A 40 -16.20 5.98 15.03
N MET A 41 -16.29 6.25 13.73
CA MET A 41 -17.20 5.61 12.78
C MET A 41 -16.57 4.45 12.02
N GLY A 42 -15.38 4.01 12.46
CA GLY A 42 -14.65 2.92 11.83
C GLY A 42 -15.48 1.64 11.70
N GLN A 43 -15.52 1.10 10.50
CA GLN A 43 -16.28 -0.11 10.17
C GLN A 43 -15.53 -1.36 10.61
N THR A 44 -16.31 -2.40 10.87
CA THR A 44 -15.78 -3.74 11.07
C THR A 44 -15.54 -4.40 9.71
N VAL A 45 -14.36 -4.93 9.51
CA VAL A 45 -13.97 -5.65 8.28
C VAL A 45 -14.01 -7.14 8.56
N ILE A 46 -14.57 -7.89 7.62
CA ILE A 46 -14.57 -9.35 7.63
C ILE A 46 -13.52 -9.82 6.63
N ILE A 47 -12.57 -10.62 7.11
CA ILE A 47 -11.47 -11.15 6.32
C ILE A 47 -11.64 -12.65 6.23
N GLU A 48 -11.69 -13.20 5.03
CA GLU A 48 -11.68 -14.63 4.79
C GLU A 48 -10.30 -15.20 5.10
N SER A 49 -10.25 -16.31 5.85
CA SER A 49 -8.99 -17.00 6.13
C SER A 49 -8.79 -18.14 5.15
N PRO A 50 -7.81 -18.07 4.24
CA PRO A 50 -7.58 -19.12 3.24
C PRO A 50 -7.10 -20.45 3.84
N HIS A 51 -6.67 -20.46 5.10
CA HIS A 51 -6.11 -21.63 5.76
C HIS A 51 -7.11 -22.40 6.63
N HIS A 52 -8.31 -21.86 6.84
CA HIS A 52 -9.36 -22.53 7.62
C HIS A 52 -10.64 -22.59 6.81
N THR A 53 -11.14 -23.76 6.56
CA THR A 53 -12.33 -24.05 5.73
C THR A 53 -13.59 -23.27 6.13
N HIS A 54 -13.61 -22.64 7.31
CA HIS A 54 -14.66 -21.77 7.83
C HIS A 54 -14.10 -20.63 8.71
N GLY A 55 -12.83 -20.26 8.53
CA GLY A 55 -12.20 -19.21 9.33
C GLY A 55 -12.55 -17.84 8.79
N LEU A 56 -13.28 -17.04 9.56
CA LEU A 56 -13.50 -15.63 9.31
C LEU A 56 -12.81 -14.85 10.43
N THR A 57 -12.02 -13.86 10.04
CA THR A 57 -11.49 -12.88 10.98
C THR A 57 -12.35 -11.63 10.91
N VAL A 58 -12.90 -11.22 12.04
CA VAL A 58 -13.68 -9.98 12.18
C VAL A 58 -12.84 -8.98 12.96
N THR A 59 -12.50 -7.86 12.35
CA THR A 59 -11.60 -6.89 12.97
C THR A 59 -11.99 -5.44 12.65
N LYS A 60 -11.62 -4.52 13.54
CA LYS A 60 -11.61 -3.06 13.31
C LYS A 60 -10.19 -2.52 13.24
N ASP A 61 -9.19 -3.39 13.40
CA ASP A 61 -7.80 -3.02 13.40
C ASP A 61 -7.27 -2.86 11.97
N GLY A 62 -6.91 -1.63 11.59
CA GLY A 62 -6.38 -1.30 10.28
C GLY A 62 -5.06 -2.02 9.95
N VAL A 63 -4.26 -2.35 10.97
CA VAL A 63 -3.00 -3.11 10.79
C VAL A 63 -3.31 -4.53 10.32
N THR A 64 -4.27 -5.17 10.96
CA THR A 64 -4.71 -6.53 10.59
C THR A 64 -5.31 -6.55 9.19
N VAL A 65 -6.13 -5.54 8.85
CA VAL A 65 -6.70 -5.38 7.51
C VAL A 65 -5.59 -5.22 6.47
N ALA A 66 -4.64 -4.31 6.70
CA ALA A 66 -3.54 -4.08 5.78
C ALA A 66 -2.70 -5.34 5.53
N LYS A 67 -2.37 -6.08 6.59
CA LYS A 67 -1.57 -7.32 6.49
C LYS A 67 -2.26 -8.41 5.70
N SER A 68 -3.58 -8.49 5.79
CA SER A 68 -4.39 -9.55 5.16
C SER A 68 -4.77 -9.24 3.71
N TYR A 69 -4.62 -7.98 3.27
CA TYR A 69 -5.03 -7.56 1.94
C TYR A 69 -4.00 -7.97 0.89
N ASP A 70 -4.41 -8.67 -0.15
CA ASP A 70 -3.64 -8.98 -1.35
C ASP A 70 -4.52 -8.79 -2.59
N MET A 71 -3.89 -8.56 -3.75
CA MET A 71 -4.55 -8.40 -5.04
C MET A 71 -4.14 -9.51 -6.00
N ASP A 72 -5.07 -9.87 -6.90
CA ASP A 72 -4.80 -10.86 -7.95
C ASP A 72 -3.88 -10.29 -9.04
N ASP A 73 -4.01 -9.00 -9.37
CA ASP A 73 -3.11 -8.34 -10.32
C ASP A 73 -1.68 -8.24 -9.76
N PRO A 74 -0.67 -8.82 -10.42
CA PRO A 74 0.69 -8.87 -9.88
C PRO A 74 1.33 -7.49 -9.70
N VAL A 75 1.01 -6.54 -10.60
CA VAL A 75 1.57 -5.19 -10.58
C VAL A 75 0.92 -4.38 -9.46
N GLY A 76 -0.41 -4.42 -9.36
CA GLY A 76 -1.15 -3.81 -8.25
C GLY A 76 -0.74 -4.39 -6.90
N ASN A 77 -0.53 -5.70 -6.84
CA ASN A 77 -0.08 -6.38 -5.61
C ASN A 77 1.35 -5.98 -5.20
N LEU A 78 2.21 -5.60 -6.15
CA LEU A 78 3.50 -5.03 -5.82
C LEU A 78 3.34 -3.73 -5.02
N ALA A 79 2.46 -2.83 -5.45
CA ALA A 79 2.15 -1.60 -4.73
C ALA A 79 1.58 -1.90 -3.32
N VAL A 80 0.66 -2.85 -3.21
CA VAL A 80 0.14 -3.32 -1.92
C VAL A 80 1.27 -3.78 -0.99
N LYS A 81 2.21 -4.57 -1.47
CA LYS A 81 3.37 -5.02 -0.69
C LYS A 81 4.27 -3.88 -0.24
N MET A 82 4.51 -2.89 -1.10
CA MET A 82 5.29 -1.70 -0.74
C MET A 82 4.59 -0.87 0.35
N MET A 83 3.26 -0.73 0.27
CA MET A 83 2.46 -0.05 1.30
C MET A 83 2.50 -0.79 2.64
N LYS A 84 2.39 -2.13 2.62
CA LYS A 84 2.54 -2.97 3.81
C LYS A 84 3.92 -2.80 4.45
N GLU A 85 4.97 -2.77 3.65
CA GLU A 85 6.33 -2.60 4.15
C GLU A 85 6.55 -1.21 4.77
N ALA A 86 6.12 -0.13 4.10
CA ALA A 86 6.20 1.22 4.62
C ALA A 86 5.48 1.35 5.98
N SER A 87 4.27 0.81 6.06
CA SER A 87 3.47 0.73 7.28
C SER A 87 4.16 -0.05 8.40
N SER A 88 4.75 -1.21 8.08
CA SER A 88 5.46 -2.05 9.04
C SER A 88 6.72 -1.39 9.58
N ARG A 89 7.45 -0.65 8.75
CA ARG A 89 8.62 0.14 9.16
C ARG A 89 8.22 1.24 10.14
N THR A 90 7.11 1.92 9.90
CA THR A 90 6.58 2.93 10.82
C THR A 90 6.23 2.32 12.17
N ALA A 91 5.53 1.17 12.18
CA ALA A 91 5.19 0.45 13.40
C ALA A 91 6.44 0.01 14.18
N THR A 92 7.48 -0.43 13.49
CA THR A 92 8.74 -0.85 14.13
C THR A 92 9.50 0.34 14.73
N ALA A 93 9.48 1.48 14.06
CA ALA A 93 10.21 2.67 14.48
C ALA A 93 9.50 3.45 15.60
N ALA A 94 8.17 3.58 15.51
CA ALA A 94 7.36 4.42 16.39
C ALA A 94 6.42 3.63 17.32
N GLY A 95 6.25 2.34 17.11
CA GLY A 95 5.34 1.49 17.89
C GLY A 95 3.86 1.66 17.51
N ASP A 96 3.53 2.65 16.70
CA ASP A 96 2.16 2.99 16.26
C ASP A 96 2.19 3.72 14.91
N GLY A 97 1.02 4.16 14.43
CA GLY A 97 0.91 4.99 13.21
C GLY A 97 0.84 4.21 11.90
N THR A 98 0.71 2.89 11.93
CA THR A 98 0.63 2.01 10.75
C THR A 98 -0.45 2.46 9.77
N THR A 99 -1.66 2.69 10.25
CA THR A 99 -2.81 3.13 9.46
C THR A 99 -2.59 4.53 8.90
N THR A 100 -2.06 5.44 9.73
CA THR A 100 -1.73 6.81 9.32
C THR A 100 -0.68 6.83 8.22
N ALA A 101 0.36 5.98 8.31
CA ALA A 101 1.38 5.86 7.29
C ALA A 101 0.80 5.45 5.92
N ILE A 102 -0.13 4.49 5.90
CA ILE A 102 -0.80 4.08 4.66
C ILE A 102 -1.59 5.25 4.05
N VAL A 103 -2.39 5.94 4.86
CA VAL A 103 -3.23 7.07 4.41
C VAL A 103 -2.38 8.22 3.88
N LEU A 104 -1.31 8.59 4.59
CA LEU A 104 -0.39 9.64 4.16
C LEU A 104 0.37 9.26 2.89
N THR A 105 0.82 8.02 2.78
CA THR A 105 1.51 7.54 1.58
C THR A 105 0.61 7.62 0.35
N GLU A 106 -0.65 7.19 0.46
CA GLU A 106 -1.61 7.33 -0.65
C GLU A 106 -1.80 8.80 -1.05
N ALA A 107 -2.03 9.68 -0.07
CA ALA A 107 -2.23 11.11 -0.34
C ALA A 107 -1.02 11.73 -1.04
N LEU A 108 0.19 11.44 -0.57
CA LEU A 108 1.44 11.95 -1.16
C LEU A 108 1.65 11.42 -2.59
N VAL A 109 1.37 10.13 -2.83
CA VAL A 109 1.53 9.55 -4.17
C VAL A 109 0.53 10.16 -5.15
N LYS A 110 -0.75 10.25 -4.78
CA LYS A 110 -1.79 10.86 -5.62
C LYS A 110 -1.46 12.30 -5.96
N GLU A 111 -1.19 13.11 -4.96
CA GLU A 111 -0.86 14.51 -5.14
C GLU A 111 0.42 14.70 -5.98
N GLY A 112 1.42 13.83 -5.76
CA GLY A 112 2.64 13.81 -6.54
C GLY A 112 2.39 13.45 -8.01
N MET A 113 1.56 12.45 -8.29
CA MET A 113 1.24 12.06 -9.66
C MET A 113 0.45 13.15 -10.39
N ASP A 114 -0.44 13.85 -9.73
CA ASP A 114 -1.24 14.92 -10.31
C ASP A 114 -0.42 16.18 -10.61
N ARG A 115 0.56 16.50 -9.76
CA ARG A 115 1.38 17.71 -9.86
C ARG A 115 2.66 17.53 -10.64
N ILE A 116 3.25 16.34 -10.66
CA ILE A 116 4.50 16.08 -11.38
C ILE A 116 4.18 15.72 -12.83
N THR A 117 3.92 16.74 -13.65
CA THR A 117 3.61 16.59 -15.07
C THR A 117 4.70 17.24 -15.93
N GLY A 118 4.87 16.76 -17.17
CA GLY A 118 5.76 17.36 -18.15
C GLY A 118 7.24 17.31 -17.78
N ASP A 119 7.91 18.48 -17.85
CA ASP A 119 9.36 18.61 -17.71
C ASP A 119 9.85 18.68 -16.25
N ILE A 120 8.98 18.45 -15.28
CA ILE A 120 9.37 18.51 -13.86
C ILE A 120 10.30 17.34 -13.54
N ASN A 121 11.47 17.67 -13.01
CA ASN A 121 12.44 16.68 -12.60
C ASN A 121 11.98 15.97 -11.30
N LYS A 122 11.56 14.72 -11.44
CA LYS A 122 11.06 13.91 -10.31
C LYS A 122 12.08 13.78 -9.19
N THR A 123 13.37 13.70 -9.52
CA THR A 123 14.45 13.59 -8.53
C THR A 123 14.56 14.83 -7.66
N ASP A 124 14.39 16.01 -8.24
CA ASP A 124 14.44 17.26 -7.50
C ASP A 124 13.21 17.42 -6.59
N VAL A 125 12.03 17.01 -7.05
CA VAL A 125 10.82 16.98 -6.21
C VAL A 125 11.02 16.06 -5.00
N LEU A 126 11.58 14.87 -5.19
CA LEU A 126 11.83 13.94 -4.07
C LEU A 126 12.86 14.49 -3.07
N ARG A 127 13.90 15.18 -3.55
CA ARG A 127 14.87 15.84 -2.66
C ARG A 127 14.23 16.96 -1.86
N TYR A 128 13.41 17.78 -2.50
CA TYR A 128 12.66 18.84 -1.84
C TYR A 128 11.71 18.27 -0.78
N LEU A 129 10.94 17.24 -1.14
CA LEU A 129 10.04 16.59 -0.21
C LEU A 129 10.77 16.05 1.02
N ALA A 130 11.95 15.45 0.83
CA ALA A 130 12.76 14.94 1.94
C ALA A 130 13.24 16.09 2.85
N SER A 131 13.77 17.19 2.26
CA SER A 131 14.25 18.34 3.06
C SER A 131 13.14 19.04 3.82
N GLU A 132 11.98 19.25 3.20
CA GLU A 132 10.81 19.86 3.86
C GLU A 132 10.25 18.98 4.98
N THR A 133 10.28 17.65 4.79
CA THR A 133 9.84 16.72 5.83
C THR A 133 10.77 16.80 7.05
N GLU A 134 12.08 16.92 6.85
CA GLU A 134 13.02 17.10 7.97
C GLU A 134 12.79 18.41 8.73
N LEU A 135 12.41 19.48 8.05
CA LEU A 135 12.08 20.75 8.69
C LEU A 135 10.80 20.64 9.51
N LEU A 136 9.74 20.05 8.94
CA LEU A 136 8.46 19.83 9.62
C LEU A 136 8.56 18.97 10.88
N VAL A 137 9.52 18.05 10.93
CA VAL A 137 9.70 17.15 12.10
C VAL A 137 10.50 17.82 13.22
N ARG A 138 11.24 18.90 12.90
CA ARG A 138 12.06 19.63 13.90
C ARG A 138 11.28 20.69 14.67
N ASP A 139 10.17 21.17 14.11
CA ASP A 139 9.27 22.14 14.75
C ASP A 139 8.23 21.42 15.64
#